data_a580c43875e7e0efae46b0d736537f32
#
_entry.id   a580c43875e7e0efae46b0d736537f32
#
_cell.length_a   1.000
_cell.length_b   1.000
_cell.length_c   1.000
_cell.angle_alpha   90.00
_cell.angle_beta   90.00
_cell.angle_gamma   90.00
#
_symmetry.space_group_name_H-M   'P 1'
#
loop_
_entity.id
_entity.type
_entity.pdbx_description
1 polymer ?
#
loop_
_entity_poly.entity_id
_entity_poly.type
_entity_poly.pdbx_seq_one_letter_code
_entity_poly.pdbx_strand_id
1 'polypeptide(L)'
;VGHGKVKIKPDIDYKDVRDVVFVDGSRVAVDTIIYATGYKISFPFFDDTVINPENNEVSLYHLTVHPDYKGLYFVGLCQPLGAVMPIAERQSIWIADLIEEKAGLPPESEMKQEIQKRRESIYNRYDNSPRHTIQVDFFPFMKDLQREIDRGKSRV
;
A
#
# COMPACT_ATOMS: atom_id res chain seq x y z
N VAL A 1 -25.53 -13.76 -5.76
CA VAL A 1 -25.80 -12.75 -6.77
C VAL A 1 -26.36 -13.45 -8.01
N GLY A 2 -25.70 -13.54 -9.17
CA GLY A 2 -26.31 -14.02 -10.41
C GLY A 2 -27.03 -15.39 -10.37
N HIS A 3 -26.65 -16.31 -9.50
CA HIS A 3 -27.30 -17.63 -9.34
C HIS A 3 -28.19 -17.75 -8.08
N GLY A 4 -28.52 -16.63 -7.42
CA GLY A 4 -29.38 -16.62 -6.21
C GLY A 4 -28.78 -17.23 -4.94
N LYS A 5 -27.55 -17.73 -5.01
CA LYS A 5 -26.85 -18.34 -3.86
C LYS A 5 -26.27 -17.33 -2.88
N VAL A 6 -26.12 -16.07 -3.29
CA VAL A 6 -25.59 -14.97 -2.48
C VAL A 6 -26.66 -13.89 -2.37
N LYS A 7 -27.03 -13.53 -1.13
CA LYS A 7 -27.90 -12.40 -0.83
C LYS A 7 -27.08 -11.22 -0.36
N ILE A 8 -27.21 -10.09 -1.04
CA ILE A 8 -26.62 -8.83 -0.60
C ILE A 8 -27.46 -8.31 0.57
N LYS A 9 -26.79 -7.81 1.60
CA LYS A 9 -27.38 -7.16 2.75
C LYS A 9 -26.78 -5.75 2.89
N PRO A 10 -27.47 -4.80 3.53
CA PRO A 10 -26.89 -3.52 3.91
C PRO A 10 -25.81 -3.70 4.98
N ASP A 11 -25.24 -2.60 5.46
CA ASP A 11 -24.23 -2.63 6.49
C ASP A 11 -24.72 -3.30 7.78
N ILE A 12 -23.78 -3.95 8.48
CA ILE A 12 -24.04 -4.57 9.78
C ILE A 12 -24.13 -3.46 10.82
N ASP A 13 -25.21 -3.46 11.59
CA ASP A 13 -25.38 -2.59 12.75
C ASP A 13 -24.71 -3.23 13.97
N TYR A 14 -25.12 -4.43 14.37
CA TYR A 14 -24.49 -5.17 15.46
C TYR A 14 -24.69 -6.67 15.34
N LYS A 15 -23.96 -7.41 16.18
CA LYS A 15 -24.09 -8.86 16.33
C LYS A 15 -24.79 -9.18 17.66
N ASP A 16 -25.80 -10.03 17.59
CA ASP A 16 -26.56 -10.50 18.75
C ASP A 16 -26.50 -12.03 18.82
N VAL A 17 -25.64 -12.56 19.68
CA VAL A 17 -25.38 -14.01 19.88
C VAL A 17 -25.11 -14.73 18.56
N ARG A 18 -26.13 -15.25 17.89
CA ARG A 18 -26.06 -15.94 16.59
C ARG A 18 -26.63 -15.13 15.44
N ASP A 19 -27.25 -14.00 15.73
CA ASP A 19 -27.85 -13.16 14.71
C ASP A 19 -26.95 -12.00 14.34
N VAL A 20 -26.94 -11.67 13.05
CA VAL A 20 -26.41 -10.40 12.54
C VAL A 20 -27.60 -9.50 12.27
N VAL A 21 -27.59 -8.32 12.87
CA VAL A 21 -28.59 -7.28 12.67
C VAL A 21 -28.02 -6.24 11.73
N PHE A 22 -28.77 -5.88 10.71
CA PHE A 22 -28.38 -4.91 9.69
C PHE A 22 -29.05 -3.55 9.95
N VAL A 23 -28.47 -2.48 9.40
CA VAL A 23 -28.98 -1.10 9.57
C VAL A 23 -30.41 -0.89 9.09
N ASP A 24 -30.94 -1.79 8.25
CA ASP A 24 -32.34 -1.80 7.83
C ASP A 24 -33.26 -2.51 8.82
N GLY A 25 -32.74 -2.95 9.97
CA GLY A 25 -33.46 -3.71 11.01
C GLY A 25 -33.63 -5.19 10.70
N SER A 26 -33.25 -5.68 9.54
CA SER A 26 -33.33 -7.11 9.22
C SER A 26 -32.32 -7.93 10.04
N ARG A 27 -32.71 -9.18 10.38
CA ARG A 27 -31.89 -10.11 11.14
C ARG A 27 -31.63 -11.38 10.32
N VAL A 28 -30.44 -11.94 10.46
CA VAL A 28 -30.09 -13.22 9.86
C VAL A 28 -29.29 -14.04 10.86
N ALA A 29 -29.74 -15.25 11.15
CA ALA A 29 -28.96 -16.21 11.91
C ALA A 29 -27.79 -16.71 11.06
N VAL A 30 -26.59 -16.71 11.64
CA VAL A 30 -25.35 -17.11 10.97
C VAL A 30 -24.53 -18.04 11.86
N ASP A 31 -23.93 -19.04 11.26
CA ASP A 31 -23.02 -19.96 11.95
C ASP A 31 -21.57 -19.47 11.89
N THR A 32 -21.22 -18.76 10.81
CA THR A 32 -19.87 -18.30 10.58
C THR A 32 -19.87 -16.89 9.98
N ILE A 33 -18.99 -16.02 10.48
CA ILE A 33 -18.72 -14.69 9.92
C ILE A 33 -17.27 -14.66 9.43
N ILE A 34 -17.10 -14.31 8.17
CA ILE A 34 -15.77 -14.11 7.57
C ILE A 34 -15.54 -12.61 7.40
N TYR A 35 -14.57 -12.07 8.11
CA TYR A 35 -14.17 -10.67 7.99
C TYR A 35 -13.22 -10.51 6.81
N ALA A 36 -13.65 -9.79 5.78
CA ALA A 36 -12.86 -9.43 4.62
C ALA A 36 -12.74 -7.89 4.51
N THR A 37 -12.51 -7.23 5.64
CA THR A 37 -12.57 -5.77 5.80
C THR A 37 -11.28 -5.04 5.42
N GLY A 38 -10.25 -5.77 4.96
CA GLY A 38 -8.93 -5.24 4.62
C GLY A 38 -8.00 -5.19 5.82
N TYR A 39 -6.86 -4.53 5.63
CA TYR A 39 -5.80 -4.46 6.62
C TYR A 39 -5.50 -3.01 6.98
N LYS A 40 -5.06 -2.81 8.22
CA LYS A 40 -4.45 -1.58 8.68
C LYS A 40 -2.93 -1.77 8.67
N ILE A 41 -2.22 -0.89 7.96
CA ILE A 41 -0.76 -0.88 7.96
C ILE A 41 -0.30 -0.42 9.35
N SER A 42 0.61 -1.17 9.96
CA SER A 42 1.15 -0.88 11.28
C SER A 42 2.58 -1.39 11.39
N PHE A 43 3.43 -0.60 12.03
CA PHE A 43 4.83 -0.92 12.32
C PHE A 43 5.10 -0.77 13.81
N PRO A 44 4.59 -1.69 14.66
CA PRO A 44 4.65 -1.53 16.12
C PRO A 44 6.05 -1.57 16.73
N PHE A 45 7.06 -1.85 15.92
CA PHE A 45 8.48 -1.87 16.28
C PHE A 45 9.21 -0.57 15.90
N PHE A 46 8.54 0.38 15.25
CA PHE A 46 9.05 1.72 15.01
C PHE A 46 8.33 2.73 15.88
N ASP A 47 9.04 3.81 16.25
CA ASP A 47 8.44 5.00 16.80
C ASP A 47 7.61 5.73 15.75
N ASP A 48 6.49 6.33 16.13
CA ASP A 48 5.60 7.07 15.24
C ASP A 48 6.29 8.27 14.55
N THR A 49 7.40 8.75 15.10
CA THR A 49 8.24 9.79 14.50
C THR A 49 9.03 9.28 13.29
N VAL A 50 9.29 7.96 13.22
CA VAL A 50 10.00 7.34 12.09
C VAL A 50 9.03 7.07 10.96
N ILE A 51 7.96 6.37 11.22
CA ILE A 51 6.92 6.09 10.25
C ILE A 51 5.57 5.91 10.95
N ASN A 52 4.61 6.74 10.57
CA ASN A 52 3.25 6.66 11.07
C ASN A 52 2.28 6.53 9.88
N PRO A 53 1.75 5.33 9.61
CA PRO A 53 0.84 5.10 8.48
C PRO A 53 -0.59 5.56 8.81
N GLU A 54 -0.80 6.82 9.13
CA GLU A 54 -2.14 7.38 9.30
C GLU A 54 -2.99 7.14 8.05
N ASN A 55 -4.22 6.65 8.24
CA ASN A 55 -5.11 6.27 7.15
C ASN A 55 -4.49 5.29 6.12
N ASN A 56 -3.55 4.45 6.55
CA ASN A 56 -2.76 3.56 5.69
C ASN A 56 -1.86 4.29 4.69
N GLU A 57 -1.59 5.57 4.85
CA GLU A 57 -0.65 6.28 4.00
C GLU A 57 0.79 6.06 4.47
N VAL A 58 1.67 5.76 3.53
CA VAL A 58 3.11 5.65 3.77
C VAL A 58 3.86 6.60 2.86
N SER A 59 4.71 7.44 3.46
CA SER A 59 5.51 8.44 2.75
C SER A 59 6.87 7.85 2.36
N LEU A 60 6.86 6.97 1.35
CA LEU A 60 8.04 6.25 0.86
C LEU A 60 8.27 6.53 -0.63
N TYR A 61 9.49 6.91 -0.97
CA TYR A 61 9.92 7.10 -2.36
C TYR A 61 9.89 5.75 -3.10
N HIS A 62 9.15 5.69 -4.20
CA HIS A 62 8.83 4.46 -4.93
C HIS A 62 8.37 3.30 -4.01
N LEU A 63 7.64 3.61 -2.91
CA LEU A 63 7.22 2.63 -1.89
C LEU A 63 8.37 1.77 -1.34
N THR A 64 9.59 2.29 -1.37
CA THR A 64 10.80 1.56 -1.03
C THR A 64 11.69 2.32 -0.05
N VAL A 65 12.02 3.57 -0.34
CA VAL A 65 13.03 4.33 0.40
C VAL A 65 12.36 5.36 1.31
N HIS A 66 12.77 5.39 2.59
CA HIS A 66 12.35 6.47 3.48
C HIS A 66 13.12 7.76 3.14
N PRO A 67 12.45 8.89 2.86
CA PRO A 67 13.13 10.10 2.39
C PRO A 67 13.99 10.75 3.47
N ASP A 68 13.59 10.69 4.75
CA ASP A 68 14.25 11.36 5.87
C ASP A 68 15.22 10.45 6.64
N TYR A 69 15.13 9.11 6.50
CA TYR A 69 15.96 8.16 7.23
C TYR A 69 16.85 7.37 6.25
N LYS A 70 18.10 7.83 6.11
CA LYS A 70 19.10 7.15 5.27
C LYS A 70 19.31 5.71 5.75
N GLY A 71 19.22 4.76 4.81
CA GLY A 71 19.41 3.33 5.10
C GLY A 71 18.14 2.61 5.57
N LEU A 72 17.01 3.29 5.65
CA LEU A 72 15.71 2.66 5.95
C LEU A 72 14.97 2.37 4.65
N TYR A 73 14.75 1.09 4.39
CA TYR A 73 14.11 0.58 3.18
C TYR A 73 12.96 -0.36 3.49
N PHE A 74 11.97 -0.39 2.59
CA PHE A 74 10.81 -1.26 2.66
C PHE A 74 10.68 -2.08 1.39
N VAL A 75 10.48 -3.39 1.52
CA VAL A 75 10.35 -4.32 0.40
C VAL A 75 8.96 -4.92 0.39
N GLY A 76 8.30 -4.90 -0.78
CA GLY A 76 6.98 -5.51 -0.96
C GLY A 76 5.83 -4.74 -0.32
N LEU A 77 6.06 -3.53 0.22
CA LEU A 77 5.00 -2.68 0.77
C LEU A 77 4.23 -1.98 -0.36
N CYS A 78 3.58 -2.78 -1.19
CA CYS A 78 2.76 -2.33 -2.30
C CYS A 78 1.65 -3.35 -2.59
N GLN A 79 0.56 -2.88 -3.18
CA GLN A 79 -0.59 -3.71 -3.55
C GLN A 79 -0.81 -3.66 -5.07
N PRO A 80 -0.10 -4.48 -5.86
CA PRO A 80 -0.33 -4.56 -7.29
C PRO A 80 -1.61 -5.35 -7.61
N LEU A 81 -2.22 -5.04 -8.75
CA LEU A 81 -3.13 -5.98 -9.40
C LEU A 81 -2.27 -7.08 -10.05
N GLY A 82 -1.96 -8.12 -9.29
CA GLY A 82 -1.07 -9.20 -9.72
C GLY A 82 -0.07 -9.62 -8.64
N ALA A 83 1.07 -10.16 -9.07
CA ALA A 83 2.08 -10.68 -8.16
C ALA A 83 2.95 -9.56 -7.57
N VAL A 84 3.14 -9.57 -6.25
CA VAL A 84 4.03 -8.65 -5.55
C VAL A 84 5.52 -9.06 -5.66
N MET A 85 5.80 -10.36 -5.80
CA MET A 85 7.16 -10.89 -5.73
C MET A 85 8.14 -10.30 -6.76
N PRO A 86 7.79 -10.10 -8.05
CA PRO A 86 8.69 -9.45 -8.99
C PRO A 86 9.00 -7.99 -8.65
N ILE A 87 8.06 -7.28 -8.00
CA ILE A 87 8.30 -5.92 -7.50
C ILE A 87 9.30 -5.97 -6.35
N ALA A 88 9.08 -6.86 -5.38
CA ALA A 88 9.97 -7.05 -4.23
C ALA A 88 11.38 -7.43 -4.66
N GLU A 89 11.54 -8.32 -5.63
CA GLU A 89 12.83 -8.66 -6.22
C GLU A 89 13.52 -7.41 -6.81
N ARG A 90 12.80 -6.62 -7.60
CA ARG A 90 13.35 -5.39 -8.20
C ARG A 90 13.74 -4.36 -7.15
N GLN A 91 12.91 -4.16 -6.13
CA GLN A 91 13.23 -3.30 -4.99
C GLN A 91 14.50 -3.78 -4.26
N SER A 92 14.64 -5.09 -4.04
CA SER A 92 15.80 -5.67 -3.35
C SER A 92 17.10 -5.46 -4.14
N ILE A 93 17.07 -5.62 -5.47
CA ILE A 93 18.21 -5.33 -6.34
C ILE A 93 18.59 -3.84 -6.24
N TRP A 94 17.59 -2.95 -6.30
CA TRP A 94 17.85 -1.51 -6.16
C TRP A 94 18.46 -1.15 -4.81
N ILE A 95 17.94 -1.71 -3.72
CA ILE A 95 18.47 -1.50 -2.37
C ILE A 95 19.91 -1.99 -2.27
N ALA A 96 20.23 -3.15 -2.87
CA ALA A 96 21.61 -3.65 -2.91
C ALA A 96 22.54 -2.68 -3.66
N ASP A 97 22.13 -2.16 -4.82
CA ASP A 97 22.90 -1.16 -5.57
C ASP A 97 23.10 0.13 -4.74
N LEU A 98 22.11 0.56 -3.95
CA LEU A 98 22.22 1.72 -3.06
C LEU A 98 23.19 1.49 -1.89
N ILE A 99 23.14 0.30 -1.27
CA ILE A 99 24.02 -0.07 -0.14
C ILE A 99 25.48 -0.21 -0.62
N GLU A 100 25.68 -0.74 -1.81
CA GLU A 100 27.00 -0.90 -2.43
C GLU A 100 27.52 0.37 -3.10
N GLU A 101 26.81 1.49 -2.99
CA GLU A 101 27.13 2.77 -3.62
C GLU A 101 27.28 2.70 -5.15
N LYS A 102 26.61 1.72 -5.79
CA LYS A 102 26.51 1.57 -7.24
C LYS A 102 25.40 2.42 -7.85
N ALA A 103 24.51 2.95 -7.01
CA ALA A 103 23.46 3.88 -7.39
C ALA A 103 23.26 4.95 -6.32
N GLY A 104 22.90 6.16 -6.74
CA GLY A 104 22.59 7.28 -5.85
C GLY A 104 21.08 7.59 -5.83
N LEU A 105 20.59 8.09 -4.71
CA LEU A 105 19.25 8.65 -4.59
C LEU A 105 19.21 10.10 -5.06
N PRO A 106 18.07 10.61 -5.53
CA PRO A 106 17.90 12.04 -5.74
C PRO A 106 17.88 12.79 -4.42
N PRO A 107 17.94 14.13 -4.43
CA PRO A 107 17.76 14.94 -3.23
C PRO A 107 16.44 14.64 -2.52
N GLU A 108 16.42 14.78 -1.19
CA GLU A 108 15.24 14.56 -0.35
C GLU A 108 14.00 15.32 -0.86
N SER A 109 14.19 16.57 -1.29
CA SER A 109 13.12 17.40 -1.83
C SER A 109 12.47 16.80 -3.09
N GLU A 110 13.26 16.16 -3.96
CA GLU A 110 12.77 15.50 -5.16
C GLU A 110 12.01 14.20 -4.81
N MET A 111 12.53 13.43 -3.84
CA MET A 111 11.83 12.25 -3.32
C MET A 111 10.46 12.63 -2.73
N LYS A 112 10.39 13.68 -1.92
CA LYS A 112 9.13 14.17 -1.33
C LYS A 112 8.14 14.68 -2.39
N GLN A 113 8.62 15.31 -3.45
CA GLN A 113 7.77 15.73 -4.58
C GLN A 113 7.17 14.54 -5.32
N GLU A 114 7.95 13.47 -5.54
CA GLU A 114 7.45 12.25 -6.18
C GLU A 114 6.38 11.58 -5.30
N ILE A 115 6.64 11.44 -4.01
CA ILE A 115 5.68 10.91 -3.04
C ILE A 115 4.35 11.67 -3.10
N GLN A 116 4.40 13.00 -3.12
CA GLN A 116 3.22 13.84 -3.20
C GLN A 116 2.47 13.66 -4.52
N LYS A 117 3.17 13.67 -5.65
CA LYS A 117 2.58 13.44 -6.98
C LYS A 117 1.88 12.08 -7.07
N ARG A 118 2.51 11.05 -6.50
CA ARG A 118 1.92 9.71 -6.45
C ARG A 118 0.65 9.70 -5.61
N ARG A 119 0.67 10.35 -4.44
CA ARG A 119 -0.51 10.50 -3.58
C ARG A 119 -1.67 11.17 -4.32
N GLU A 120 -1.43 12.30 -4.96
CA GLU A 120 -2.42 13.02 -5.76
C GLU A 120 -2.97 12.16 -6.91
N SER A 121 -2.12 11.41 -7.60
CA SER A 121 -2.54 10.49 -8.67
C SER A 121 -3.47 9.39 -8.16
N ILE A 122 -3.21 8.86 -6.96
CA ILE A 122 -4.07 7.84 -6.34
C ILE A 122 -5.43 8.45 -5.98
N TYR A 123 -5.46 9.61 -5.33
CA TYR A 123 -6.70 10.29 -4.96
C TYR A 123 -7.56 10.71 -6.15
N ASN A 124 -6.93 11.11 -7.25
CA ASN A 124 -7.65 11.48 -8.48
C ASN A 124 -8.23 10.25 -9.21
N ARG A 125 -7.67 9.06 -8.99
CA ARG A 125 -8.08 7.84 -9.68
C ARG A 125 -9.06 6.97 -8.88
N TYR A 126 -8.94 6.96 -7.58
CA TYR A 126 -9.74 6.13 -6.68
C TYR A 126 -10.49 7.02 -5.70
N ASP A 127 -11.63 6.52 -5.19
CA ASP A 127 -12.27 7.16 -4.06
C ASP A 127 -11.26 7.31 -2.91
N ASN A 128 -11.37 8.41 -2.17
CA ASN A 128 -10.50 8.72 -1.03
C ASN A 128 -10.69 7.68 0.08
N SER A 129 -10.09 6.51 -0.11
CA SER A 129 -10.21 5.35 0.75
C SER A 129 -8.84 4.86 1.22
N PRO A 130 -8.68 4.57 2.53
CA PRO A 130 -7.45 3.99 3.07
C PRO A 130 -7.01 2.65 2.42
N ARG A 131 -7.87 2.06 1.59
CA ARG A 131 -7.60 0.78 0.92
C ARG A 131 -6.64 0.89 -0.26
N HIS A 132 -6.49 2.09 -0.85
CA HIS A 132 -5.78 2.26 -2.13
C HIS A 132 -4.44 2.97 -2.00
N THR A 133 -4.03 3.34 -0.79
CA THR A 133 -2.85 4.18 -0.54
C THR A 133 -1.53 3.58 -1.03
N ILE A 134 -1.41 2.24 -1.01
CA ILE A 134 -0.25 1.50 -1.51
C ILE A 134 -0.54 0.74 -2.82
N GLN A 135 -1.68 1.01 -3.45
CA GLN A 135 -2.03 0.35 -4.71
C GLN A 135 -1.14 0.84 -5.85
N VAL A 136 -0.75 -0.09 -6.72
CA VAL A 136 0.06 0.18 -7.90
C VAL A 136 -0.43 -0.61 -9.11
N ASP A 137 -0.33 0.01 -10.29
CA ASP A 137 -0.44 -0.71 -11.55
C ASP A 137 0.89 -1.39 -11.84
N PHE A 138 0.89 -2.71 -11.94
CA PHE A 138 2.10 -3.52 -12.00
C PHE A 138 3.11 -3.04 -13.07
N PHE A 139 2.70 -2.99 -14.34
CA PHE A 139 3.61 -2.64 -15.43
C PHE A 139 4.10 -1.18 -15.40
N PRO A 140 3.25 -0.17 -15.21
CA PRO A 140 3.69 1.20 -15.02
C PRO A 140 4.67 1.35 -13.85
N PHE A 141 4.35 0.77 -12.70
CA PHE A 141 5.19 0.86 -11.51
C PHE A 141 6.55 0.20 -11.71
N MET A 142 6.60 -1.00 -12.29
CA MET A 142 7.85 -1.69 -12.62
C MET A 142 8.73 -0.87 -13.57
N LYS A 143 8.12 -0.23 -14.56
CA LYS A 143 8.83 0.63 -15.51
C LYS A 143 9.40 1.88 -14.84
N ASP A 144 8.63 2.51 -13.95
CA ASP A 144 9.07 3.70 -13.23
C ASP A 144 10.18 3.37 -12.22
N LEU A 145 10.06 2.24 -11.52
CA LEU A 145 11.11 1.74 -10.63
C LEU A 145 12.40 1.43 -11.40
N GLN A 146 12.32 0.78 -12.58
CA GLN A 146 13.49 0.52 -13.42
C GLN A 146 14.15 1.82 -13.90
N ARG A 147 13.36 2.81 -14.31
CA ARG A 147 13.90 4.13 -14.72
C ARG A 147 14.64 4.80 -13.58
N GLU A 148 14.11 4.70 -12.35
CA GLU A 148 14.80 5.27 -11.19
C GLU A 148 16.12 4.56 -10.88
N ILE A 149 16.15 3.24 -10.97
CA ILE A 149 17.37 2.45 -10.84
C ILE A 149 18.43 2.91 -11.87
N ASP A 150 18.03 3.05 -13.13
CA ASP A 150 18.93 3.47 -14.21
C ASP A 150 19.44 4.90 -14.00
N ARG A 151 18.58 5.83 -13.56
CA ARG A 151 18.97 7.19 -13.17
C ARG A 151 19.93 7.19 -11.96
N GLY A 152 19.65 6.33 -10.97
CA GLY A 152 20.48 6.16 -9.79
C GLY A 152 21.93 5.82 -10.14
N LYS A 153 22.13 4.95 -11.12
CA LYS A 153 23.46 4.58 -11.63
C LYS A 153 24.21 5.74 -12.29
N SER A 154 23.51 6.74 -12.77
CA SER A 154 24.10 7.95 -13.36
C SER A 154 24.42 9.04 -12.33
N ARG A 155 24.06 8.84 -11.05
CA ARG A 155 24.31 9.80 -9.95
C ARG A 155 25.59 9.51 -9.17
N VAL A 156 26.27 8.40 -9.45
CA VAL A 156 27.52 7.97 -8.81
C VAL A 156 28.71 8.08 -9.74
#